data_a184856d697402f074caef6e54b3d537
#
_entry.id   a184856d697402f074caef6e54b3d537
#
_cell.length_a   1.000
_cell.length_b   1.000
_cell.length_c   1.000
_cell.angle_alpha   90.00
_cell.angle_beta   90.00
_cell.angle_gamma   90.00
#
_symmetry.space_group_name_H-M   'P 1'
#
loop_
_entity.id
_entity.type
_entity.pdbx_description
1 polymer ?
#
loop_
_entity_poly.entity_id
_entity_poly.type
_entity_poly.pdbx_seq_one_letter_code
_entity_poly.pdbx_strand_id
1 'polypeptide(L)' 'MKKYICDVCGWEYDPTVGAEGIPAGTPWEQVPQDFVCPICGVGKDEFSGE' A
#
# COMPACT_ATOMS: atom_id res chain seq x y z
N MET A 1 2.25 2.92 -13.30
CA MET A 1 1.56 3.46 -12.13
C MET A 1 2.53 3.54 -10.96
N LYS A 2 2.30 4.47 -10.06
CA LYS A 2 3.21 4.66 -8.93
C LYS A 2 3.09 3.54 -7.92
N LYS A 3 4.22 3.16 -7.38
CA LYS A 3 4.25 2.23 -6.25
C LYS A 3 4.34 3.04 -4.97
N TYR A 4 3.84 2.47 -3.89
CA TYR A 4 3.90 3.07 -2.57
C TYR A 4 4.68 2.16 -1.65
N ILE A 5 5.65 2.73 -0.95
CA ILE A 5 6.62 1.96 -0.19
C ILE A 5 6.44 2.27 1.29
N CYS A 6 6.34 1.21 2.09
CA CYS A 6 6.27 1.35 3.54
C CYS A 6 7.61 1.87 4.05
N ASP A 7 7.58 3.01 4.74
CA ASP A 7 8.81 3.63 5.24
C ASP A 7 9.41 2.88 6.43
N VAL A 8 8.67 1.94 7.00
CA VAL A 8 9.11 1.21 8.19
C VAL A 8 9.82 -0.09 7.81
N CYS A 9 9.20 -0.90 6.96
CA CYS A 9 9.76 -2.22 6.61
C CYS A 9 10.18 -2.34 5.15
N GLY A 10 9.80 -1.38 4.29
CA GLY A 10 10.18 -1.41 2.88
C GLY A 10 9.25 -2.21 1.99
N TRP A 11 8.11 -2.67 2.49
CA TRP A 11 7.15 -3.38 1.65
C TRP A 11 6.58 -2.44 0.58
N GLU A 12 6.41 -2.95 -0.63
CA GLU A 12 5.92 -2.15 -1.74
C GLU A 12 4.48 -2.53 -2.09
N TYR A 13 3.63 -1.52 -2.21
CA TYR A 13 2.29 -1.69 -2.75
C TYR A 13 2.31 -1.32 -4.23
N ASP A 14 2.00 -2.29 -5.09
CA ASP A 14 1.92 -2.07 -6.53
C ASP A 14 0.44 -2.08 -6.93
N PRO A 15 -0.10 -0.93 -7.37
CA PRO A 15 -1.52 -0.87 -7.76
C PRO A 15 -1.91 -1.86 -8.85
N THR A 16 -0.97 -2.26 -9.71
CA THR A 16 -1.30 -3.20 -10.77
C THR A 16 -1.41 -4.63 -10.27
N VAL A 17 -0.85 -4.90 -9.10
CA VAL A 17 -0.89 -6.22 -8.46
C VAL A 17 -1.91 -6.28 -7.35
N GLY A 18 -2.08 -5.17 -6.63
CA GLY A 18 -2.92 -5.10 -5.45
C GLY A 18 -2.20 -5.62 -4.23
N ALA A 19 -2.98 -5.95 -3.20
CA ALA A 19 -2.46 -6.46 -1.95
C ALA A 19 -3.50 -7.38 -1.35
N GLU A 20 -3.17 -7.99 -0.21
CA GLU A 20 -4.11 -8.83 0.50
C GLU A 20 -5.34 -8.02 0.88
N GLY A 21 -6.50 -8.44 0.41
CA GLY A 21 -7.73 -7.70 0.62
C GLY A 21 -7.96 -6.53 -0.33
N ILE A 22 -7.00 -6.23 -1.20
CA ILE A 22 -7.10 -5.13 -2.16
C ILE A 22 -6.96 -5.71 -3.56
N PRO A 23 -7.98 -5.61 -4.41
CA PRO A 23 -7.90 -6.18 -5.75
C PRO A 23 -6.88 -5.45 -6.62
N ALA A 24 -6.31 -6.19 -7.56
CA ALA A 24 -5.38 -5.61 -8.53
C ALA A 24 -6.08 -4.51 -9.32
N GLY A 25 -5.36 -3.44 -9.61
CA GLY A 25 -5.90 -2.29 -10.33
C GLY A 25 -6.52 -1.22 -9.43
N THR A 26 -6.43 -1.39 -8.10
CA THR A 26 -6.97 -0.38 -7.18
C THR A 26 -5.93 0.73 -6.99
N PRO A 27 -6.27 1.97 -7.38
CA PRO A 27 -5.34 3.09 -7.14
C PRO A 27 -5.21 3.38 -5.65
N TRP A 28 -4.07 3.97 -5.29
CA TRP A 28 -3.75 4.21 -3.88
C TRP A 28 -4.82 5.02 -3.15
N GLU A 29 -5.37 6.03 -3.80
CA GLU A 29 -6.38 6.88 -3.16
C GLU A 29 -7.69 6.13 -2.90
N GLN A 30 -7.90 4.97 -3.51
CA GLN A 30 -9.09 4.15 -3.26
C GLN A 30 -8.82 3.04 -2.26
N VAL A 31 -7.59 2.87 -1.85
CA VAL A 31 -7.25 1.94 -0.79
C VAL A 31 -7.87 2.47 0.52
N PRO A 32 -8.55 1.62 1.31
CA PRO A 32 -9.22 2.07 2.53
C PRO A 32 -8.26 2.77 3.50
N GLN A 33 -8.80 3.74 4.24
CA GLN A 33 -7.98 4.48 5.21
C GLN A 33 -7.46 3.59 6.34
N ASP A 34 -8.14 2.49 6.60
CA ASP A 34 -7.72 1.56 7.64
C ASP A 34 -6.78 0.47 7.12
N PHE A 35 -6.35 0.59 5.86
CA PHE A 35 -5.36 -0.32 5.31
C PHE A 35 -4.06 -0.22 6.10
N VAL A 36 -3.47 -1.37 6.39
CA VAL A 36 -2.18 -1.42 7.08
C VAL A 36 -1.21 -2.29 6.31
N CYS A 37 0.07 -2.03 6.51
CA CYS A 37 1.11 -2.84 5.89
C CYS A 37 0.99 -4.29 6.36
N PRO A 38 0.94 -5.27 5.45
CA PRO A 38 0.80 -6.67 5.85
C PRO A 38 2.06 -7.23 6.51
N ILE A 39 3.16 -6.50 6.47
CA ILE A 39 4.42 -6.95 7.04
C ILE A 39 4.62 -6.38 8.45
N CYS A 40 4.53 -5.06 8.60
CA CYS A 40 4.81 -4.43 9.90
C CYS A 40 3.57 -3.81 10.55
N GLY A 41 2.47 -3.68 9.82
CA GLY A 41 1.19 -3.25 10.40
C GLY A 41 0.99 -1.76 10.57
N VAL A 42 1.84 -0.93 9.96
CA VAL A 42 1.65 0.52 10.03
C VAL A 42 0.58 0.97 9.05
N GLY A 43 -0.01 2.13 9.30
CA GLY A 43 -1.08 2.66 8.46
C GLY A 43 -0.58 3.29 7.18
N LYS A 44 -1.53 3.77 6.37
CA LYS A 44 -1.22 4.37 5.07
C LYS A 44 -0.33 5.59 5.17
N ASP A 45 -0.39 6.33 6.26
CA ASP A 45 0.40 7.54 6.45
C ASP A 45 1.90 7.25 6.57
N GLU A 46 2.27 5.98 6.76
CA GLU A 46 3.68 5.58 6.79
C GLU A 46 4.19 5.12 5.42
N PHE A 47 3.39 5.31 4.38
CA PHE A 47 3.78 4.94 3.02
C PHE A 47 4.19 6.19 2.24
N SER A 48 5.22 6.04 1.41
CA SER A 48 5.68 7.12 0.54
C SER A 48 5.46 6.72 -0.91
N GLY A 49 4.94 7.67 -1.71
CA GLY A 49 4.80 7.47 -3.14
C GLY A 49 6.15 7.51 -3.82
N GLU A 50 6.27 6.68 -4.84
CA GLU A 50 7.47 6.63 -5.67
C GLU A 50 7.53 7.78 -6.66
#